data_0f642a98c4669a4c48e1bb974541b219
#
_entry.id   0f642a98c4669a4c48e1bb974541b219
#
_cell.length_a   1.000
_cell.length_b   1.000
_cell.length_c   1.000
_cell.angle_alpha   90.00
_cell.angle_beta   90.00
_cell.angle_gamma   90.00
#
_symmetry.space_group_name_H-M   'P 1'
#
loop_
_entity.id
_entity.type
_entity.pdbx_description
1 polymer ?
#
loop_
_entity_poly.entity_id
_entity_poly.type
_entity_poly.pdbx_seq_one_letter_code
_entity_poly.pdbx_strand_id
1 'polypeptide(L)'
;MSFVIAVPETIAAAATDLADLGSTIAGANAAAAANTTSLLAAGADEISAAIAALFGAHGRAYQAASAEAAAFHGRFVQALTTGGGAYAAAEAAAVTPLLNSINAPVLAATGRPLIGNGANGAPGTGANGGDAGWLIGNGGAGGSGAKGANGGAGGPGGAAGLFGNGGAGGAGGTATANNGIGGAGGAGGSAMLFGAGGAGGAGGAATSLVGGIGGTGGTGGNAGMLAGAAGAGGAGGFSFSTAGGAGGAGGAGGLFTTGGAERSVIPESARPAHAAGSTLAAGGAIPAGATV
;
A
#
# COMPACT_ATOMS: atom_id res chain seq x y z
N MET A 1 18.02 -4.06 -35.39
CA MET A 1 16.95 -4.67 -34.57
C MET A 1 16.32 -3.55 -33.75
N SER A 2 15.01 -3.39 -33.83
CA SER A 2 14.30 -2.41 -33.02
C SER A 2 14.07 -3.05 -31.65
N PHE A 3 14.63 -2.45 -30.61
CA PHE A 3 14.37 -2.88 -29.23
C PHE A 3 13.08 -2.22 -28.78
N VAL A 4 12.11 -3.03 -28.34
CA VAL A 4 10.91 -2.56 -27.66
C VAL A 4 11.21 -2.65 -26.15
N ILE A 5 11.25 -1.50 -25.49
CA ILE A 5 11.33 -1.44 -24.02
C ILE A 5 9.90 -1.46 -23.53
N ALA A 6 9.47 -2.57 -22.97
CA ALA A 6 8.20 -2.67 -22.25
C ALA A 6 8.46 -2.42 -20.75
N VAL A 7 7.58 -1.64 -20.12
CA VAL A 7 7.59 -1.43 -18.67
C VAL A 7 6.36 -2.15 -18.10
N PRO A 8 6.49 -3.37 -17.55
CA PRO A 8 5.36 -4.19 -17.11
C PRO A 8 4.44 -3.48 -16.13
N GLU A 9 4.99 -2.67 -15.24
CA GLU A 9 4.22 -1.91 -14.23
C GLU A 9 3.32 -0.86 -14.88
N THR A 10 3.78 -0.20 -15.94
CA THR A 10 2.95 0.77 -16.68
C THR A 10 1.81 0.09 -17.42
N ILE A 11 2.07 -1.11 -17.96
CA ILE A 11 1.04 -1.92 -18.62
C ILE A 11 -0.02 -2.37 -17.58
N ALA A 12 0.42 -2.81 -16.40
CA ALA A 12 -0.48 -3.22 -15.32
C ALA A 12 -1.32 -2.04 -14.81
N ALA A 13 -0.71 -0.85 -14.63
CA ALA A 13 -1.43 0.35 -14.23
C ALA A 13 -2.49 0.74 -15.28
N ALA A 14 -2.13 0.76 -16.57
CA ALA A 14 -3.07 1.04 -17.65
C ALA A 14 -4.21 0.01 -17.72
N ALA A 15 -3.94 -1.27 -17.44
CA ALA A 15 -4.98 -2.29 -17.37
C ALA A 15 -5.96 -2.04 -16.22
N THR A 16 -5.47 -1.57 -15.07
CA THR A 16 -6.30 -1.21 -13.92
C THR A 16 -7.18 0.01 -14.24
N ASP A 17 -6.61 1.07 -14.78
CA ASP A 17 -7.36 2.28 -15.17
C ASP A 17 -8.47 1.97 -16.18
N LEU A 18 -8.18 1.09 -17.15
CA LEU A 18 -9.17 0.63 -18.12
C LEU A 18 -10.26 -0.22 -17.47
N ALA A 19 -9.94 -1.09 -16.49
CA ALA A 19 -10.94 -1.85 -15.76
C ALA A 19 -11.90 -0.95 -14.97
N ASP A 20 -11.38 0.09 -14.33
CA ASP A 20 -12.16 1.07 -13.58
C ASP A 20 -13.07 1.88 -14.51
N LEU A 21 -12.56 2.27 -15.67
CA LEU A 21 -13.37 2.94 -16.71
C LEU A 21 -14.52 2.04 -17.18
N GLY A 22 -14.24 0.76 -17.45
CA GLY A 22 -15.25 -0.24 -17.83
C GLY A 22 -16.35 -0.39 -16.77
N SER A 23 -15.95 -0.45 -15.51
CA SER A 23 -16.88 -0.51 -14.36
C SER A 23 -17.76 0.73 -14.27
N THR A 24 -17.19 1.92 -14.47
CA THR A 24 -17.90 3.19 -14.44
C THR A 24 -18.95 3.27 -15.57
N ILE A 25 -18.58 2.87 -16.80
CA ILE A 25 -19.49 2.83 -17.95
C ILE A 25 -20.62 1.82 -17.71
N ALA A 26 -20.31 0.63 -17.18
CA ALA A 26 -21.31 -0.39 -16.89
C ALA A 26 -22.32 0.11 -15.83
N GLY A 27 -21.86 0.80 -14.80
CA GLY A 27 -22.72 1.43 -13.79
C GLY A 27 -23.64 2.50 -14.39
N ALA A 28 -23.11 3.37 -15.25
CA ALA A 28 -23.89 4.41 -15.93
C ALA A 28 -24.97 3.80 -16.87
N ASN A 29 -24.61 2.77 -17.65
CA ASN A 29 -25.54 2.08 -18.53
C ASN A 29 -26.65 1.35 -17.75
N ALA A 30 -26.32 0.73 -16.61
CA ALA A 30 -27.30 0.10 -15.74
C ALA A 30 -28.27 1.13 -15.14
N ALA A 31 -27.79 2.29 -14.72
CA ALA A 31 -28.63 3.38 -14.20
C ALA A 31 -29.58 3.96 -15.27
N ALA A 32 -29.12 4.02 -16.53
CA ALA A 32 -29.95 4.53 -17.64
C ALA A 32 -30.96 3.51 -18.17
N ALA A 33 -30.77 2.20 -17.93
CA ALA A 33 -31.51 1.12 -18.58
C ALA A 33 -33.04 1.26 -18.38
N ALA A 34 -33.53 1.39 -17.14
CA ALA A 34 -34.95 1.46 -16.85
C ALA A 34 -35.63 2.67 -17.52
N ASN A 35 -34.96 3.83 -17.47
CA ASN A 35 -35.50 5.08 -18.00
C ASN A 35 -35.48 5.17 -19.52
N THR A 36 -34.72 4.34 -20.22
CA THR A 36 -34.59 4.39 -21.68
C THR A 36 -35.26 3.21 -22.39
N THR A 37 -35.52 2.10 -21.69
CA THR A 37 -36.11 0.89 -22.30
C THR A 37 -37.59 0.72 -22.01
N SER A 38 -38.15 1.45 -21.02
CA SER A 38 -39.55 1.35 -20.56
C SER A 38 -40.23 2.71 -20.57
N LEU A 39 -40.20 3.38 -21.73
CA LEU A 39 -40.83 4.69 -21.92
C LEU A 39 -42.34 4.58 -21.96
N LEU A 40 -43.03 5.40 -21.15
CA LEU A 40 -44.46 5.56 -21.22
C LEU A 40 -44.84 6.52 -22.35
N ALA A 41 -45.95 6.24 -23.05
CA ALA A 41 -46.52 7.17 -24.01
C ALA A 41 -46.93 8.48 -23.34
N ALA A 42 -46.67 9.61 -23.98
CA ALA A 42 -47.03 10.95 -23.46
C ALA A 42 -48.55 11.20 -23.45
N GLY A 43 -49.31 10.49 -24.27
CA GLY A 43 -50.76 10.53 -24.37
C GLY A 43 -51.34 9.16 -24.72
N ALA A 44 -52.69 9.07 -24.71
CA ALA A 44 -53.42 7.84 -25.05
C ALA A 44 -53.67 7.70 -26.56
N ASP A 45 -52.88 8.35 -27.41
CA ASP A 45 -53.00 8.33 -28.86
C ASP A 45 -51.94 7.45 -29.51
N GLU A 46 -52.22 7.02 -30.75
CA GLU A 46 -51.36 6.07 -31.49
C GLU A 46 -49.99 6.67 -31.82
N ILE A 47 -49.86 8.00 -31.96
CA ILE A 47 -48.61 8.67 -32.29
C ILE A 47 -47.71 8.65 -31.07
N SER A 48 -48.24 9.04 -29.89
CA SER A 48 -47.49 8.97 -28.63
C SER A 48 -47.06 7.58 -28.30
N ALA A 49 -47.90 6.56 -28.55
CA ALA A 49 -47.56 5.14 -28.35
C ALA A 49 -46.47 4.68 -29.32
N ALA A 50 -46.52 5.06 -30.59
CA ALA A 50 -45.51 4.73 -31.58
C ALA A 50 -44.14 5.34 -31.28
N ILE A 51 -44.13 6.61 -30.82
CA ILE A 51 -42.90 7.30 -30.41
C ILE A 51 -42.26 6.62 -29.18
N ALA A 52 -43.05 6.28 -28.16
CA ALA A 52 -42.56 5.57 -26.99
C ALA A 52 -41.98 4.20 -27.35
N ALA A 53 -42.64 3.46 -28.25
CA ALA A 53 -42.16 2.18 -28.75
C ALA A 53 -40.82 2.30 -29.51
N LEU A 54 -40.69 3.36 -30.37
CA LEU A 54 -39.45 3.62 -31.12
C LEU A 54 -38.28 3.91 -30.18
N PHE A 55 -38.42 4.82 -29.24
CA PHE A 55 -37.36 5.14 -28.30
C PHE A 55 -37.05 3.98 -27.36
N GLY A 56 -38.04 3.23 -26.89
CA GLY A 56 -37.83 2.02 -26.10
C GLY A 56 -37.11 0.91 -26.87
N ALA A 57 -37.38 0.76 -28.16
CA ALA A 57 -36.65 -0.15 -29.04
C ALA A 57 -35.19 0.28 -29.21
N HIS A 58 -34.93 1.57 -29.41
CA HIS A 58 -33.59 2.13 -29.48
C HIS A 58 -32.82 1.90 -28.16
N GLY A 59 -33.45 2.17 -27.02
CA GLY A 59 -32.86 1.93 -25.71
C GLY A 59 -32.46 0.45 -25.51
N ARG A 60 -33.31 -0.49 -25.89
CA ARG A 60 -32.99 -1.93 -25.84
C ARG A 60 -31.84 -2.31 -26.78
N ALA A 61 -31.81 -1.77 -28.01
CA ALA A 61 -30.71 -2.00 -28.94
C ALA A 61 -29.37 -1.45 -28.40
N TYR A 62 -29.42 -0.27 -27.80
CA TYR A 62 -28.24 0.32 -27.13
C TYR A 62 -27.74 -0.57 -25.98
N GLN A 63 -28.62 -1.08 -25.12
CA GLN A 63 -28.22 -1.96 -24.00
C GLN A 63 -27.58 -3.27 -24.52
N ALA A 64 -28.08 -3.85 -25.62
CA ALA A 64 -27.48 -5.01 -26.23
C ALA A 64 -26.07 -4.70 -26.77
N ALA A 65 -25.90 -3.61 -27.52
CA ALA A 65 -24.59 -3.19 -28.01
C ALA A 65 -23.60 -2.86 -26.87
N SER A 66 -24.09 -2.25 -25.79
CA SER A 66 -23.29 -1.96 -24.60
C SER A 66 -22.79 -3.23 -23.92
N ALA A 67 -23.59 -4.28 -23.86
CA ALA A 67 -23.19 -5.57 -23.30
C ALA A 67 -22.06 -6.23 -24.13
N GLU A 68 -22.16 -6.16 -25.46
CA GLU A 68 -21.10 -6.66 -26.35
C GLU A 68 -19.81 -5.86 -26.21
N ALA A 69 -19.91 -4.52 -26.13
CA ALA A 69 -18.77 -3.65 -25.90
C ALA A 69 -18.11 -3.93 -24.56
N ALA A 70 -18.88 -4.15 -23.48
CA ALA A 70 -18.35 -4.51 -22.17
C ALA A 70 -17.63 -5.87 -22.20
N ALA A 71 -18.17 -6.85 -22.90
CA ALA A 71 -17.53 -8.16 -23.07
C ALA A 71 -16.21 -8.07 -23.86
N PHE A 72 -16.14 -7.23 -24.90
CA PHE A 72 -14.90 -6.94 -25.63
C PHE A 72 -13.89 -6.24 -24.74
N HIS A 73 -14.31 -5.20 -24.03
CA HIS A 73 -13.47 -4.43 -23.11
C HIS A 73 -12.85 -5.32 -22.02
N GLY A 74 -13.65 -6.21 -21.41
CA GLY A 74 -13.16 -7.15 -20.40
C GLY A 74 -12.08 -8.09 -20.95
N ARG A 75 -12.28 -8.61 -22.19
CA ARG A 75 -11.25 -9.44 -22.84
C ARG A 75 -9.99 -8.66 -23.17
N PHE A 76 -10.13 -7.42 -23.59
CA PHE A 76 -8.99 -6.54 -23.87
C PHE A 76 -8.15 -6.27 -22.61
N VAL A 77 -8.80 -5.89 -21.49
CA VAL A 77 -8.14 -5.70 -20.20
C VAL A 77 -7.43 -6.97 -19.74
N GLN A 78 -8.09 -8.13 -19.88
CA GLN A 78 -7.48 -9.42 -19.53
C GLN A 78 -6.25 -9.73 -20.39
N ALA A 79 -6.30 -9.47 -21.70
CA ALA A 79 -5.17 -9.68 -22.61
C ALA A 79 -4.00 -8.74 -22.26
N LEU A 80 -4.29 -7.48 -21.92
CA LEU A 80 -3.28 -6.50 -21.51
C LEU A 80 -2.59 -6.93 -20.20
N THR A 81 -3.36 -7.36 -19.20
CA THR A 81 -2.83 -7.90 -17.93
C THR A 81 -1.96 -9.12 -18.14
N THR A 82 -2.44 -10.09 -18.96
CA THR A 82 -1.67 -11.30 -19.27
C THR A 82 -0.39 -10.98 -20.03
N GLY A 83 -0.46 -10.07 -21.01
CA GLY A 83 0.71 -9.61 -21.77
C GLY A 83 1.75 -8.93 -20.87
N GLY A 84 1.33 -8.02 -20.01
CA GLY A 84 2.21 -7.37 -19.03
C GLY A 84 2.91 -8.39 -18.12
N GLY A 85 2.17 -9.37 -17.61
CA GLY A 85 2.73 -10.46 -16.81
C GLY A 85 3.75 -11.33 -17.58
N ALA A 86 3.52 -11.57 -18.85
CA ALA A 86 4.47 -12.33 -19.69
C ALA A 86 5.80 -11.56 -19.88
N TYR A 87 5.76 -10.26 -20.07
CA TYR A 87 6.99 -9.43 -20.12
C TYR A 87 7.75 -9.47 -18.80
N ALA A 88 7.07 -9.30 -17.65
CA ALA A 88 7.69 -9.39 -16.35
C ALA A 88 8.35 -10.76 -16.11
N ALA A 89 7.68 -11.84 -16.51
CA ALA A 89 8.22 -13.20 -16.39
C ALA A 89 9.46 -13.40 -17.29
N ALA A 90 9.44 -12.87 -18.52
CA ALA A 90 10.58 -12.96 -19.44
C ALA A 90 11.80 -12.18 -18.93
N GLU A 91 11.61 -10.98 -18.37
CA GLU A 91 12.67 -10.22 -17.74
C GLU A 91 13.27 -10.95 -16.54
N ALA A 92 12.41 -11.48 -15.65
CA ALA A 92 12.87 -12.27 -14.51
C ALA A 92 13.68 -13.51 -14.96
N ALA A 93 13.22 -14.22 -16.00
CA ALA A 93 13.91 -15.39 -16.53
C ALA A 93 15.29 -15.04 -17.14
N ALA A 94 15.45 -13.85 -17.71
CA ALA A 94 16.73 -13.39 -18.28
C ALA A 94 17.74 -12.99 -17.18
N VAL A 95 17.28 -12.37 -16.09
CA VAL A 95 18.13 -11.81 -15.03
C VAL A 95 18.45 -12.85 -13.94
N THR A 96 17.52 -13.74 -13.62
CA THR A 96 17.65 -14.71 -12.51
C THR A 96 18.89 -15.59 -12.59
N PRO A 97 19.28 -16.21 -13.74
CA PRO A 97 20.48 -17.06 -13.80
C PRO A 97 21.76 -16.28 -13.49
N LEU A 98 21.85 -15.03 -13.95
CA LEU A 98 22.99 -14.17 -13.70
C LEU A 98 23.07 -13.79 -12.21
N LEU A 99 21.96 -13.39 -11.61
CA LEU A 99 21.90 -13.08 -10.19
C LEU A 99 22.21 -14.30 -9.33
N ASN A 100 21.74 -15.48 -9.71
CA ASN A 100 22.03 -16.72 -8.99
C ASN A 100 23.53 -17.03 -8.99
N SER A 101 24.22 -16.86 -10.11
CA SER A 101 25.67 -17.11 -10.17
C SER A 101 26.47 -16.12 -9.31
N ILE A 102 26.04 -14.87 -9.21
CA ILE A 102 26.65 -13.84 -8.36
C ILE A 102 26.34 -14.09 -6.88
N ASN A 103 25.10 -14.46 -6.58
CA ASN A 103 24.64 -14.63 -5.21
C ASN A 103 25.06 -15.95 -4.56
N ALA A 104 25.20 -17.04 -5.34
CA ALA A 104 25.42 -18.37 -4.79
C ALA A 104 26.62 -18.47 -3.82
N PRO A 105 27.82 -17.97 -4.14
CA PRO A 105 28.96 -18.08 -3.24
C PRO A 105 28.77 -17.27 -1.95
N VAL A 106 28.17 -16.08 -2.03
CA VAL A 106 27.93 -15.22 -0.87
C VAL A 106 26.83 -15.79 0.00
N LEU A 107 25.75 -16.32 -0.61
CA LEU A 107 24.66 -16.98 0.09
C LEU A 107 25.15 -18.23 0.84
N ALA A 108 26.01 -19.04 0.22
CA ALA A 108 26.61 -20.23 0.86
C ALA A 108 27.51 -19.87 2.07
N ALA A 109 28.24 -18.75 1.96
CA ALA A 109 29.17 -18.33 3.02
C ALA A 109 28.45 -17.56 4.16
N THR A 110 27.38 -16.83 3.89
CA THR A 110 26.79 -15.87 4.86
C THR A 110 25.31 -16.12 5.17
N GLY A 111 24.63 -17.01 4.45
CA GLY A 111 23.19 -17.24 4.55
C GLY A 111 22.33 -16.10 3.94
N ARG A 112 22.96 -15.10 3.31
CA ARG A 112 22.28 -13.92 2.73
C ARG A 112 22.86 -13.61 1.35
N PRO A 113 22.04 -13.28 0.32
CA PRO A 113 22.55 -12.99 -1.02
C PRO A 113 23.36 -11.69 -1.03
N LEU A 114 24.16 -11.47 -2.08
CA LEU A 114 24.87 -10.21 -2.29
C LEU A 114 23.92 -9.14 -2.83
N ILE A 115 23.09 -9.50 -3.82
CA ILE A 115 22.15 -8.60 -4.52
C ILE A 115 20.76 -9.23 -4.49
N GLY A 116 19.76 -8.46 -4.09
CA GLY A 116 18.36 -8.86 -4.11
C GLY A 116 17.55 -8.20 -3.01
N ASN A 117 16.26 -8.03 -3.25
CA ASN A 117 15.34 -7.53 -2.25
C ASN A 117 14.97 -8.63 -1.24
N GLY A 118 14.67 -8.24 -0.02
CA GLY A 118 14.10 -9.13 0.99
C GLY A 118 12.67 -9.54 0.61
N ALA A 119 12.30 -10.78 0.94
CA ALA A 119 10.92 -11.25 0.75
C ALA A 119 9.95 -10.54 1.71
N ASN A 120 8.74 -10.25 1.26
CA ASN A 120 7.70 -9.72 2.13
C ASN A 120 7.19 -10.79 3.10
N GLY A 121 6.90 -10.41 4.33
CA GLY A 121 6.20 -11.26 5.30
C GLY A 121 4.78 -11.59 4.84
N ALA A 122 4.32 -12.81 5.10
CA ALA A 122 2.98 -13.25 4.69
C ALA A 122 1.89 -12.40 5.38
N PRO A 123 0.90 -11.90 4.64
CA PRO A 123 -0.20 -11.13 5.22
C PRO A 123 -1.01 -11.94 6.24
N GLY A 124 -1.48 -11.30 7.30
CA GLY A 124 -2.30 -11.92 8.34
C GLY A 124 -1.52 -12.83 9.31
N THR A 125 -0.20 -12.92 9.21
CA THR A 125 0.61 -13.79 10.06
C THR A 125 1.49 -13.04 11.04
N GLY A 126 1.72 -11.74 10.84
CA GLY A 126 2.72 -10.98 11.58
C GLY A 126 4.16 -11.40 11.26
N ALA A 127 4.40 -12.12 10.17
CA ALA A 127 5.72 -12.56 9.78
C ALA A 127 6.64 -11.37 9.44
N ASN A 128 7.93 -11.53 9.77
CA ASN A 128 8.94 -10.52 9.46
C ASN A 128 9.12 -10.39 7.95
N GLY A 129 9.40 -9.18 7.47
CA GLY A 129 9.99 -8.98 6.16
C GLY A 129 11.42 -9.53 6.14
N GLY A 130 11.82 -10.13 5.03
CA GLY A 130 13.19 -10.64 4.83
C GLY A 130 14.19 -9.50 4.66
N ASP A 131 15.43 -9.73 5.08
CA ASP A 131 16.52 -8.81 4.81
C ASP A 131 16.91 -8.83 3.34
N ALA A 132 17.30 -7.69 2.81
CA ALA A 132 17.85 -7.54 1.46
C ALA A 132 19.24 -8.18 1.32
N GLY A 133 19.76 -8.22 0.11
CA GLY A 133 21.17 -8.57 -0.14
C GLY A 133 22.14 -7.62 0.56
N TRP A 134 23.38 -8.08 0.78
CA TRP A 134 24.38 -7.29 1.49
C TRP A 134 24.74 -5.98 0.77
N LEU A 135 24.87 -6.02 -0.55
CA LEU A 135 25.33 -4.85 -1.33
C LEU A 135 24.18 -4.00 -1.80
N ILE A 136 23.23 -4.58 -2.53
CA ILE A 136 22.12 -3.88 -3.15
C ILE A 136 20.82 -4.63 -2.89
N GLY A 137 19.82 -3.93 -2.35
CA GLY A 137 18.47 -4.41 -2.20
C GLY A 137 17.69 -3.69 -1.12
N ASN A 138 16.38 -3.68 -1.30
CA ASN A 138 15.46 -3.14 -0.32
C ASN A 138 15.01 -4.26 0.64
N GLY A 139 14.85 -3.95 1.90
CA GLY A 139 14.23 -4.86 2.87
C GLY A 139 12.79 -5.21 2.49
N GLY A 140 12.36 -6.43 2.76
CA GLY A 140 10.98 -6.86 2.56
C GLY A 140 10.05 -6.19 3.58
N ALA A 141 8.80 -5.94 3.19
CA ALA A 141 7.78 -5.45 4.12
C ALA A 141 7.40 -6.53 5.14
N GLY A 142 7.11 -6.15 6.37
CA GLY A 142 6.54 -7.04 7.39
C GLY A 142 5.11 -7.46 7.04
N GLY A 143 4.71 -8.70 7.38
CA GLY A 143 3.35 -9.18 7.22
C GLY A 143 2.39 -8.48 8.19
N SER A 144 1.15 -8.24 7.78
CA SER A 144 0.12 -7.73 8.67
C SER A 144 -0.21 -8.75 9.77
N GLY A 145 -0.63 -8.26 10.93
CA GLY A 145 -1.13 -9.10 12.02
C GLY A 145 -2.48 -9.73 11.71
N ALA A 146 -2.78 -10.86 12.32
CA ALA A 146 -4.04 -11.55 12.17
C ALA A 146 -5.20 -10.74 12.79
N LYS A 147 -6.37 -10.80 12.15
CA LYS A 147 -7.64 -10.38 12.73
C LYS A 147 -8.11 -11.44 13.73
N GLY A 148 -8.58 -11.03 14.92
CA GLY A 148 -9.03 -11.97 15.94
C GLY A 148 -9.75 -11.31 17.10
N ALA A 149 -9.96 -12.03 18.18
CA ALA A 149 -10.52 -11.50 19.45
C ALA A 149 -9.67 -10.30 19.90
N ASN A 150 -8.36 -10.49 19.99
CA ASN A 150 -7.36 -9.41 19.96
C ASN A 150 -6.67 -9.42 18.61
N GLY A 151 -6.30 -8.27 18.10
CA GLY A 151 -5.54 -8.19 16.86
C GLY A 151 -4.10 -8.71 17.09
N GLY A 152 -3.61 -9.51 16.13
CA GLY A 152 -2.21 -9.93 16.09
C GLY A 152 -1.27 -8.76 15.77
N ALA A 153 -0.03 -8.79 16.27
CA ALA A 153 0.97 -7.78 15.90
C ALA A 153 1.35 -7.88 14.41
N GLY A 154 1.64 -6.76 13.79
CA GLY A 154 2.30 -6.73 12.47
C GLY A 154 3.78 -7.07 12.61
N GLY A 155 4.34 -7.73 11.58
CA GLY A 155 5.74 -8.09 11.52
C GLY A 155 6.64 -6.89 11.25
N PRO A 156 7.88 -6.86 11.73
CA PRO A 156 8.86 -5.85 11.36
C PRO A 156 9.22 -5.93 9.87
N GLY A 157 9.58 -4.80 9.28
CA GLY A 157 10.19 -4.74 7.96
C GLY A 157 11.64 -5.22 8.01
N GLY A 158 12.13 -5.82 6.93
CA GLY A 158 13.50 -6.31 6.77
C GLY A 158 14.51 -5.16 6.61
N ALA A 159 15.76 -5.43 6.98
CA ALA A 159 16.85 -4.48 6.77
C ALA A 159 17.23 -4.36 5.29
N ALA A 160 17.70 -3.18 4.88
CA ALA A 160 18.26 -2.97 3.54
C ALA A 160 19.66 -3.55 3.40
N GLY A 161 20.17 -3.57 2.16
CA GLY A 161 21.59 -3.69 1.84
C GLY A 161 22.34 -2.38 2.09
N LEU A 162 23.63 -2.38 1.65
CA LEU A 162 24.46 -1.17 1.70
C LEU A 162 23.82 -0.02 0.94
N PHE A 163 23.23 -0.35 -0.22
CA PHE A 163 22.42 0.54 -1.08
C PHE A 163 20.99 -0.01 -1.13
N GLY A 164 20.07 0.65 -0.50
CA GLY A 164 18.66 0.26 -0.51
C GLY A 164 17.87 0.79 0.68
N ASN A 165 16.57 0.70 0.59
CA ASN A 165 15.65 1.19 1.61
C ASN A 165 15.23 0.06 2.55
N GLY A 166 15.05 0.36 3.82
CA GLY A 166 14.46 -0.56 4.80
C GLY A 166 13.01 -0.90 4.44
N GLY A 167 12.57 -2.12 4.73
CA GLY A 167 11.21 -2.57 4.51
C GLY A 167 10.21 -1.88 5.43
N ALA A 168 8.98 -1.65 4.97
CA ALA A 168 7.91 -1.12 5.83
C ALA A 168 7.51 -2.16 6.90
N GLY A 169 7.16 -1.72 8.10
CA GLY A 169 6.54 -2.56 9.12
C GLY A 169 5.11 -2.97 8.72
N GLY A 170 4.70 -4.18 9.08
CA GLY A 170 3.35 -4.69 8.83
C GLY A 170 2.31 -4.00 9.72
N ALA A 171 1.10 -3.82 9.21
CA ALA A 171 -0.01 -3.29 10.02
C ALA A 171 -0.43 -4.28 11.12
N GLY A 172 -0.82 -3.78 12.27
CA GLY A 172 -1.45 -4.57 13.32
C GLY A 172 -2.82 -5.10 12.91
N GLY A 173 -3.19 -6.28 13.38
CA GLY A 173 -4.48 -6.91 13.11
C GLY A 173 -5.63 -6.23 13.88
N THR A 174 -6.84 -6.35 13.33
CA THR A 174 -8.05 -5.80 13.93
C THR A 174 -8.55 -6.69 15.07
N ALA A 175 -8.88 -6.10 16.23
CA ALA A 175 -9.59 -6.75 17.30
C ALA A 175 -11.12 -6.69 17.10
N THR A 176 -11.80 -7.79 17.35
CA THR A 176 -13.26 -7.93 17.14
C THR A 176 -14.05 -8.30 18.39
N ALA A 177 -13.39 -8.74 19.46
CA ALA A 177 -14.06 -9.06 20.71
C ALA A 177 -14.32 -7.81 21.56
N ASN A 178 -15.28 -7.90 22.46
CA ASN A 178 -15.50 -6.93 23.53
C ASN A 178 -14.21 -6.83 24.37
N ASN A 179 -13.83 -5.60 24.71
CA ASN A 179 -12.56 -5.29 25.37
C ASN A 179 -11.31 -5.78 24.61
N GLY A 180 -11.45 -6.10 23.32
CA GLY A 180 -10.32 -6.52 22.46
C GLY A 180 -9.33 -5.40 22.22
N ILE A 181 -8.05 -5.75 22.15
CA ILE A 181 -6.96 -4.79 21.87
C ILE A 181 -6.52 -5.00 20.43
N GLY A 182 -6.50 -3.91 19.65
CA GLY A 182 -5.94 -3.91 18.29
C GLY A 182 -4.45 -4.29 18.34
N GLY A 183 -3.97 -5.02 17.33
CA GLY A 183 -2.58 -5.45 17.26
C GLY A 183 -1.62 -4.26 17.11
N ALA A 184 -0.43 -4.35 17.65
CA ALA A 184 0.61 -3.35 17.41
C ALA A 184 1.08 -3.38 15.94
N GLY A 185 1.39 -2.23 15.37
CA GLY A 185 2.08 -2.15 14.08
C GLY A 185 3.54 -2.62 14.20
N GLY A 186 4.06 -3.24 13.16
CA GLY A 186 5.46 -3.68 13.08
C GLY A 186 6.43 -2.49 12.93
N ALA A 187 7.64 -2.64 13.40
CA ALA A 187 8.70 -1.64 13.18
C ALA A 187 9.11 -1.60 11.70
N GLY A 188 9.47 -0.43 11.19
CA GLY A 188 10.13 -0.29 9.89
C GLY A 188 11.57 -0.82 9.94
N GLY A 189 12.05 -1.41 8.84
CA GLY A 189 13.43 -1.87 8.67
C GLY A 189 14.40 -0.69 8.52
N SER A 190 15.64 -0.86 8.97
CA SER A 190 16.66 0.17 8.82
C SER A 190 17.39 0.06 7.48
N ALA A 191 17.84 1.21 6.94
CA ALA A 191 18.83 1.25 5.86
C ALA A 191 20.24 1.14 6.46
N MET A 192 21.21 0.66 5.65
CA MET A 192 22.56 0.42 6.15
C MET A 192 23.47 1.64 5.94
N LEU A 193 23.83 2.00 4.71
CA LEU A 193 24.70 3.12 4.41
C LEU A 193 23.98 4.23 3.65
N PHE A 194 23.37 3.86 2.52
CA PHE A 194 22.58 4.77 1.68
C PHE A 194 21.17 4.22 1.51
N GLY A 195 20.16 4.99 1.89
CA GLY A 195 18.77 4.67 1.69
C GLY A 195 17.87 5.13 2.83
N ALA A 196 16.57 5.13 2.55
CA ALA A 196 15.59 5.53 3.55
C ALA A 196 15.29 4.36 4.53
N GLY A 197 15.05 4.68 5.79
CA GLY A 197 14.42 3.78 6.73
C GLY A 197 12.98 3.47 6.35
N GLY A 198 12.51 2.26 6.58
CA GLY A 198 11.13 1.86 6.33
C GLY A 198 10.14 2.54 7.27
N ALA A 199 8.94 2.84 6.82
CA ALA A 199 7.89 3.36 7.70
C ALA A 199 7.45 2.28 8.71
N GLY A 200 7.10 2.69 9.93
CA GLY A 200 6.43 1.82 10.90
C GLY A 200 5.01 1.46 10.43
N GLY A 201 4.56 0.26 10.75
CA GLY A 201 3.21 -0.21 10.46
C GLY A 201 2.15 0.48 11.30
N ALA A 202 0.95 0.68 10.76
CA ALA A 202 -0.17 1.21 11.53
C ALA A 202 -0.61 0.22 12.62
N GLY A 203 -1.05 0.70 13.77
CA GLY A 203 -1.73 -0.10 14.79
C GLY A 203 -3.08 -0.60 14.30
N GLY A 204 -3.49 -1.78 14.74
CA GLY A 204 -4.76 -2.38 14.40
C GLY A 204 -5.94 -1.70 15.10
N ALA A 205 -7.09 -1.68 14.45
CA ALA A 205 -8.30 -1.13 15.01
C ALA A 205 -8.92 -2.05 16.07
N ALA A 206 -9.64 -1.46 17.03
CA ALA A 206 -10.60 -2.17 17.88
C ALA A 206 -12.02 -1.83 17.42
N THR A 207 -12.74 -2.80 16.86
CA THR A 207 -14.05 -2.61 16.24
C THR A 207 -15.23 -2.89 17.16
N SER A 208 -14.98 -3.32 18.41
CA SER A 208 -16.02 -3.50 19.40
C SER A 208 -16.57 -2.16 19.89
N LEU A 209 -17.88 -2.11 20.11
CA LEU A 209 -18.57 -0.99 20.77
C LEU A 209 -18.43 -1.01 22.31
N VAL A 210 -17.79 -2.03 22.88
CA VAL A 210 -17.62 -2.22 24.31
C VAL A 210 -16.14 -2.39 24.63
N GLY A 211 -15.52 -1.36 25.18
CA GLY A 211 -14.24 -1.41 25.89
C GLY A 211 -12.98 -1.70 25.06
N GLY A 212 -13.04 -1.69 23.72
CA GLY A 212 -11.89 -2.00 22.87
C GLY A 212 -10.84 -0.88 22.82
N ILE A 213 -9.56 -1.21 22.76
CA ILE A 213 -8.44 -0.26 22.67
C ILE A 213 -7.74 -0.43 21.31
N GLY A 214 -7.45 0.68 20.59
CA GLY A 214 -6.66 0.65 19.37
C GLY A 214 -5.22 0.22 19.63
N GLY A 215 -4.62 -0.53 18.69
CA GLY A 215 -3.22 -0.96 18.76
C GLY A 215 -2.25 0.20 18.57
N THR A 216 -1.05 0.11 19.12
CA THR A 216 0.01 1.12 18.92
C THR A 216 0.57 1.06 17.51
N GLY A 217 0.98 2.20 16.95
CA GLY A 217 1.77 2.26 15.72
C GLY A 217 3.19 1.73 15.93
N GLY A 218 3.77 1.14 14.89
CA GLY A 218 5.15 0.67 14.88
C GLY A 218 6.14 1.83 14.74
N THR A 219 7.36 1.67 15.22
CA THR A 219 8.43 2.64 15.04
C THR A 219 8.90 2.70 13.60
N GLY A 220 9.32 3.88 13.13
CA GLY A 220 10.02 4.03 11.86
C GLY A 220 11.43 3.45 11.92
N GLY A 221 11.94 2.95 10.79
CA GLY A 221 13.31 2.46 10.64
C GLY A 221 14.32 3.62 10.54
N ASN A 222 15.55 3.35 10.92
CA ASN A 222 16.62 4.34 10.81
C ASN A 222 17.01 4.56 9.34
N ALA A 223 17.39 5.81 9.03
CA ALA A 223 18.04 6.14 7.75
C ALA A 223 19.39 5.43 7.63
N GLY A 224 19.91 5.36 6.41
CA GLY A 224 21.29 4.96 6.12
C GLY A 224 22.28 5.87 6.86
N MET A 225 23.36 5.28 7.34
CA MET A 225 24.35 5.98 8.17
C MET A 225 24.85 7.26 7.52
N LEU A 226 25.03 7.28 6.20
CA LEU A 226 25.55 8.42 5.46
C LEU A 226 24.42 9.32 4.92
N ALA A 227 23.47 8.73 4.19
CA ALA A 227 22.39 9.50 3.57
C ALA A 227 21.11 8.67 3.38
N GLY A 228 19.97 9.31 3.55
CA GLY A 228 18.62 8.76 3.36
C GLY A 228 17.64 9.36 4.36
N ALA A 229 16.36 9.37 4.05
CA ALA A 229 15.34 9.83 4.98
C ALA A 229 15.06 8.76 6.05
N ALA A 230 14.89 9.16 7.30
CA ALA A 230 14.42 8.23 8.33
C ALA A 230 12.95 7.84 8.10
N GLY A 231 12.59 6.63 8.49
CA GLY A 231 11.23 6.14 8.41
C GLY A 231 10.30 6.89 9.38
N ALA A 232 9.10 7.22 8.93
CA ALA A 232 8.07 7.76 9.81
C ALA A 232 7.54 6.66 10.74
N GLY A 233 7.16 7.00 11.97
CA GLY A 233 6.40 6.11 12.84
C GLY A 233 5.02 5.79 12.26
N GLY A 234 4.48 4.62 12.56
CA GLY A 234 3.13 4.22 12.17
C GLY A 234 2.06 4.96 12.97
N ALA A 235 0.90 5.18 12.36
CA ALA A 235 -0.26 5.71 13.09
C ALA A 235 -0.77 4.69 14.13
N GLY A 236 -1.27 5.16 15.27
CA GLY A 236 -2.02 4.31 16.20
C GLY A 236 -3.34 3.85 15.59
N GLY A 237 -3.82 2.69 16.01
CA GLY A 237 -5.13 2.17 15.61
C GLY A 237 -6.28 2.93 16.28
N PHE A 238 -7.40 3.03 15.63
CA PHE A 238 -8.58 3.67 16.21
C PHE A 238 -9.38 2.67 17.08
N SER A 239 -10.24 3.24 17.95
CA SER A 239 -11.24 2.48 18.72
C SER A 239 -12.58 3.18 18.59
N PHE A 240 -13.69 2.41 18.52
CA PHE A 240 -15.05 2.93 18.54
C PHE A 240 -15.56 3.29 19.93
N SER A 241 -14.98 2.71 20.98
CA SER A 241 -15.53 2.79 22.33
C SER A 241 -14.63 3.42 23.38
N THR A 242 -13.31 3.41 23.16
CA THR A 242 -12.35 3.94 24.14
C THR A 242 -11.21 4.71 23.44
N ALA A 243 -9.98 4.61 23.94
CA ALA A 243 -8.83 5.31 23.40
C ALA A 243 -8.28 4.63 22.14
N GLY A 244 -7.93 5.41 21.15
CA GLY A 244 -7.07 4.98 20.05
C GLY A 244 -5.67 4.62 20.55
N GLY A 245 -4.94 3.84 19.78
CA GLY A 245 -3.54 3.51 20.07
C GLY A 245 -2.62 4.72 19.91
N ALA A 246 -1.50 4.71 20.61
CA ALA A 246 -0.45 5.69 20.42
C ALA A 246 0.20 5.54 19.04
N GLY A 247 0.63 6.64 18.44
CA GLY A 247 1.47 6.61 17.24
C GLY A 247 2.87 6.09 17.57
N GLY A 248 3.55 5.52 16.56
CA GLY A 248 4.93 5.07 16.69
C GLY A 248 5.93 6.23 16.57
N ALA A 249 7.06 6.08 17.21
CA ALA A 249 8.17 7.03 17.05
C ALA A 249 8.76 6.97 15.65
N GLY A 250 9.26 8.09 15.15
CA GLY A 250 10.04 8.13 13.91
C GLY A 250 11.41 7.50 14.10
N GLY A 251 12.04 7.08 13.00
CA GLY A 251 13.41 6.56 12.99
C GLY A 251 14.46 7.67 13.16
N ALA A 252 15.68 7.26 13.47
CA ALA A 252 16.83 8.19 13.52
C ALA A 252 17.30 8.55 12.11
N GLY A 253 17.70 9.82 11.93
CA GLY A 253 18.34 10.30 10.71
C GLY A 253 19.78 9.81 10.60
N GLY A 254 20.35 9.80 9.39
CA GLY A 254 21.77 9.61 9.12
C GLY A 254 22.56 10.91 9.29
N LEU A 255 23.85 10.86 8.92
CA LEU A 255 24.80 11.99 9.09
C LEU A 255 24.34 13.27 8.37
N PHE A 256 23.71 13.13 7.19
CA PHE A 256 23.26 14.25 6.35
C PHE A 256 21.74 14.34 6.23
N THR A 257 20.99 13.76 7.14
CA THR A 257 19.52 13.68 7.05
C THR A 257 18.84 13.90 8.39
N THR A 258 17.55 14.31 8.33
CA THR A 258 16.71 14.49 9.51
C THR A 258 16.05 13.18 9.95
N GLY A 259 15.69 13.07 11.23
CA GLY A 259 14.89 11.97 11.78
C GLY A 259 13.47 11.89 11.19
N GLY A 260 12.84 10.75 11.34
CA GLY A 260 11.46 10.50 10.91
C GLY A 260 10.43 11.18 11.83
N ALA A 261 9.27 11.49 11.28
CA ALA A 261 8.17 12.08 12.04
C ALA A 261 7.39 11.03 12.85
N GLU A 262 6.92 11.40 14.03
CA GLU A 262 5.95 10.63 14.80
C GLU A 262 4.54 10.84 14.25
N ARG A 263 3.70 9.79 14.23
CA ARG A 263 2.30 9.87 13.83
C ARG A 263 1.41 9.46 14.99
N SER A 264 0.61 10.40 15.49
CA SER A 264 -0.42 10.14 16.50
C SER A 264 -1.81 10.27 15.87
N VAL A 265 -2.71 9.34 16.17
CA VAL A 265 -4.14 9.41 15.82
C VAL A 265 -4.92 9.65 17.11
N ILE A 266 -4.61 10.73 17.82
CA ILE A 266 -5.52 11.25 18.85
C ILE A 266 -6.42 12.26 18.13
N PRO A 267 -7.75 12.07 18.06
CA PRO A 267 -8.65 13.09 17.55
C PRO A 267 -8.42 14.39 18.32
N GLU A 268 -8.39 15.52 17.62
CA GLU A 268 -8.11 16.84 18.20
C GLU A 268 -9.03 17.20 19.37
N SER A 269 -10.23 16.61 19.40
CA SER A 269 -11.19 16.73 20.50
C SER A 269 -10.82 15.98 21.80
N ALA A 270 -9.81 15.11 21.77
CA ALA A 270 -9.36 14.35 22.95
C ALA A 270 -7.96 14.73 23.44
N ARG A 271 -7.34 15.79 22.89
CA ARG A 271 -6.06 16.31 23.39
C ARG A 271 -6.32 17.14 24.64
N PRO A 272 -5.80 16.77 25.83
CA PRO A 272 -5.71 17.73 26.90
C PRO A 272 -4.82 18.91 26.44
N ALA A 273 -5.18 20.13 26.79
CA ALA A 273 -4.60 21.39 26.32
C ALA A 273 -3.09 21.62 26.62
N HIS A 274 -2.35 20.58 27.00
CA HIS A 274 -0.93 20.63 27.33
C HIS A 274 -0.17 19.41 26.78
N ALA A 275 0.02 19.31 25.48
CA ALA A 275 1.11 18.51 24.92
C ALA A 275 1.50 19.05 23.52
N ALA A 276 1.82 20.32 23.44
CA ALA A 276 2.65 20.86 22.36
C ALA A 276 4.12 20.68 22.77
N GLY A 277 4.58 19.43 22.65
CA GLY A 277 5.99 19.06 22.82
C GLY A 277 6.41 18.32 21.56
N SER A 278 6.59 19.03 20.43
CA SER A 278 7.43 18.52 19.35
C SER A 278 8.87 18.58 19.86
N THR A 279 9.37 17.48 20.40
CA THR A 279 10.80 17.33 20.54
C THR A 279 11.37 17.13 19.14
N LEU A 280 11.68 18.21 18.46
CA LEU A 280 12.71 18.23 17.45
C LEU A 280 13.98 17.74 18.16
N ALA A 281 14.37 16.50 17.94
CA ALA A 281 15.72 16.07 18.26
C ALA A 281 16.64 16.93 17.40
N ALA A 282 17.27 17.91 18.04
CA ALA A 282 18.23 18.82 17.45
C ALA A 282 19.45 17.98 17.02
N GLY A 283 19.49 17.59 15.73
CA GLY A 283 20.76 17.38 15.07
C GLY A 283 21.46 18.73 15.00
N GLY A 284 22.65 18.84 15.62
CA GLY A 284 23.35 20.10 15.82
C GLY A 284 23.51 20.89 14.52
N ALA A 285 22.87 22.05 14.48
CA ALA A 285 23.21 23.10 13.54
C ALA A 285 24.51 23.74 14.04
N ILE A 286 25.57 23.63 13.25
CA ILE A 286 26.79 24.44 13.41
C ILE A 286 26.37 25.89 13.16
N PRO A 287 26.58 26.84 14.08
CA PRO A 287 26.25 28.23 13.83
C PRO A 287 27.19 28.78 12.74
N ALA A 288 26.62 29.32 11.68
CA ALA A 288 27.34 30.08 10.68
C ALA A 288 27.98 31.32 11.36
N GLY A 289 29.29 31.49 11.14
CA GLY A 289 30.14 32.42 11.78
C GLY A 289 29.70 33.88 11.65
N ALA A 290 29.91 34.60 12.71
CA ALA A 290 29.89 36.05 12.77
C ALA A 290 31.05 36.62 11.92
N THR A 291 30.70 37.46 10.96
CA THR A 291 31.65 38.36 10.27
C THR A 291 31.90 39.56 11.15
N VAL A 292 33.17 39.82 11.41
CA VAL A 292 33.71 41.12 11.82
C VAL A 292 33.69 42.07 10.65
#